data_19fb236106cb0ed586baefa5c8de8aac
#
_entry.id   19fb236106cb0ed586baefa5c8de8aac
#
_cell.length_a   1.000
_cell.length_b   1.000
_cell.length_c   1.000
_cell.angle_alpha   90.00
_cell.angle_beta   90.00
_cell.angle_gamma   90.00
#
_symmetry.space_group_name_H-M   'P 1'
#
loop_
_entity.id
_entity.type
_entity.pdbx_description
1 polymer ?
#
loop_
_entity_poly.entity_id
_entity_poly.type
_entity_poly.pdbx_seq_one_letter_code
_entity_poly.pdbx_strand_id
1 'polypeptide(L)'
;MVCNMYNYIDPTTFVPEDSRAMDIYKALERNGIKVYFPGQHVGDCTFPYVIVKNDGSYEHVHMSTDRDMYSVMCFVPTNNYSLLEPLVQKVKIILRKELYPMIRKYGQQMPSYYDDTIKAHYISVEYENYKKIMWGGV
;
A
#
# COMPACT_ATOMS: atom_id res chain seq x y z
N MET A 1 27.37 -19.97 -9.16
CA MET A 1 26.93 -18.61 -9.35
C MET A 1 27.82 -17.67 -8.56
N VAL A 2 28.33 -16.72 -9.21
CA VAL A 2 29.38 -15.90 -8.60
C VAL A 2 29.00 -14.49 -8.26
N CYS A 3 27.88 -14.00 -8.72
CA CYS A 3 27.53 -12.60 -8.52
C CYS A 3 27.35 -12.25 -7.05
N ASN A 4 26.98 -13.19 -6.23
CA ASN A 4 26.76 -12.91 -4.82
C ASN A 4 28.03 -12.80 -4.00
N MET A 5 29.19 -13.00 -4.62
CA MET A 5 30.44 -12.81 -3.92
C MET A 5 30.70 -11.37 -3.55
N TYR A 6 29.93 -10.44 -4.10
CA TYR A 6 30.08 -9.02 -3.86
C TYR A 6 28.93 -8.46 -3.02
N ASN A 7 28.57 -9.18 -1.98
CA ASN A 7 27.53 -8.71 -1.06
C ASN A 7 26.16 -8.64 -1.70
N TYR A 8 25.90 -9.55 -2.62
CA TYR A 8 24.55 -9.63 -3.18
C TYR A 8 23.54 -9.94 -2.09
N ILE A 9 22.48 -9.17 -2.05
CA ILE A 9 21.36 -9.39 -1.14
C ILE A 9 20.25 -10.07 -1.92
N ASP A 10 19.88 -11.27 -1.49
CA ASP A 10 18.78 -11.99 -2.11
C ASP A 10 17.47 -11.35 -1.66
N PRO A 11 16.73 -10.72 -2.58
CA PRO A 11 15.49 -10.03 -2.19
C PRO A 11 14.40 -10.97 -1.70
N THR A 12 14.52 -12.28 -1.94
CA THR A 12 13.52 -13.22 -1.44
C THR A 12 13.72 -13.57 0.02
N THR A 13 14.92 -13.36 0.55
CA THR A 13 15.24 -13.66 1.94
C THR A 13 15.48 -12.42 2.80
N PHE A 14 15.73 -11.29 2.17
CA PHE A 14 15.96 -10.05 2.88
C PHE A 14 14.63 -9.46 3.38
N VAL A 15 14.57 -9.17 4.67
CA VAL A 15 13.37 -8.57 5.28
C VAL A 15 13.75 -7.18 5.80
N PRO A 16 13.36 -6.12 5.09
CA PRO A 16 13.66 -4.77 5.58
C PRO A 16 12.81 -4.46 6.81
N GLU A 17 13.45 -3.86 7.80
CA GLU A 17 12.79 -3.56 9.08
C GLU A 17 11.70 -2.51 8.95
N ASP A 18 11.82 -1.61 7.98
CA ASP A 18 10.95 -0.46 7.86
C ASP A 18 9.94 -0.57 6.73
N SER A 19 9.65 -1.78 6.26
CA SER A 19 8.68 -1.95 5.19
C SER A 19 7.26 -1.78 5.72
N ARG A 20 6.64 -0.65 5.40
CA ARG A 20 5.26 -0.39 5.79
C ARG A 20 4.24 -0.93 4.79
N ALA A 21 4.67 -1.15 3.55
CA ALA A 21 3.80 -1.79 2.56
C ALA A 21 3.36 -3.18 3.05
N MET A 22 4.29 -3.94 3.60
CA MET A 22 3.98 -5.26 4.14
C MET A 22 3.09 -5.16 5.38
N ASP A 23 3.29 -4.14 6.21
CA ASP A 23 2.44 -3.93 7.38
C ASP A 23 1.00 -3.64 6.96
N ILE A 24 0.82 -2.80 5.94
CA ILE A 24 -0.51 -2.50 5.39
C ILE A 24 -1.14 -3.78 4.82
N TYR A 25 -0.36 -4.53 4.05
CA TYR A 25 -0.82 -5.78 3.45
C TYR A 25 -1.31 -6.76 4.51
N LYS A 26 -0.48 -6.98 5.54
CA LYS A 26 -0.82 -7.93 6.60
C LYS A 26 -2.02 -7.49 7.42
N ALA A 27 -2.13 -6.19 7.71
CA ALA A 27 -3.28 -5.68 8.46
C ALA A 27 -4.59 -5.92 7.71
N LEU A 28 -4.59 -5.66 6.41
CA LEU A 28 -5.78 -5.89 5.59
C LEU A 28 -6.09 -7.37 5.45
N GLU A 29 -5.08 -8.19 5.23
CA GLU A 29 -5.26 -9.63 5.10
C GLU A 29 -5.84 -10.25 6.37
N ARG A 30 -5.32 -9.86 7.53
CA ARG A 30 -5.84 -10.34 8.83
C ARG A 30 -7.31 -10.06 9.03
N ASN A 31 -7.78 -8.98 8.44
CA ASN A 31 -9.16 -8.54 8.61
C ASN A 31 -10.10 -9.01 7.48
N GLY A 32 -9.65 -9.99 6.72
CA GLY A 32 -10.50 -10.61 5.71
C GLY A 32 -10.60 -9.87 4.39
N ILE A 33 -9.76 -8.86 4.17
CA ILE A 33 -9.70 -8.14 2.90
C ILE A 33 -8.81 -8.92 1.94
N LYS A 34 -9.29 -9.13 0.73
CA LYS A 34 -8.43 -9.70 -0.31
C LYS A 34 -7.49 -8.62 -0.79
N VAL A 35 -6.20 -8.81 -0.57
CA VAL A 35 -5.19 -7.79 -0.85
C VAL A 35 -4.08 -8.37 -1.72
N TYR A 36 -3.58 -7.52 -2.63
CA TYR A 36 -2.49 -7.87 -3.53
C TYR A 36 -1.47 -6.76 -3.56
N PHE A 37 -0.23 -7.11 -3.92
CA PHE A 37 0.73 -6.15 -4.42
C PHE A 37 0.57 -6.00 -5.93
N PRO A 38 1.12 -4.92 -6.53
CA PRO A 38 1.02 -4.74 -7.97
C PRO A 38 1.56 -5.95 -8.73
N GLY A 39 0.81 -6.37 -9.75
CA GLY A 39 1.19 -7.49 -10.59
C GLY A 39 0.74 -8.86 -10.11
N GLN A 40 0.23 -8.96 -8.89
CA GLN A 40 -0.22 -10.26 -8.37
C GLN A 40 -1.60 -10.66 -8.84
N HIS A 41 -2.43 -9.69 -9.22
CA HIS A 41 -3.75 -9.97 -9.78
C HIS A 41 -3.74 -9.63 -11.25
N VAL A 42 -4.21 -10.56 -12.07
CA VAL A 42 -4.26 -10.41 -13.52
C VAL A 42 -5.68 -10.68 -14.00
N GLY A 43 -6.12 -9.91 -14.99
CA GLY A 43 -7.41 -10.09 -15.61
C GLY A 43 -8.49 -9.20 -15.01
N ASP A 44 -9.73 -9.47 -15.41
CA ASP A 44 -10.87 -8.66 -14.99
C ASP A 44 -11.10 -8.74 -13.49
N CYS A 45 -11.65 -7.67 -12.93
CA CYS A 45 -12.06 -7.63 -11.55
C CYS A 45 -13.38 -8.38 -11.40
N THR A 46 -13.35 -9.54 -10.74
CA THR A 46 -14.55 -10.38 -10.55
C THR A 46 -15.02 -10.39 -9.09
N PHE A 47 -14.25 -9.82 -8.18
CA PHE A 47 -14.59 -9.72 -6.77
C PHE A 47 -13.89 -8.49 -6.18
N PRO A 48 -14.35 -7.95 -5.04
CA PRO A 48 -13.69 -6.81 -4.41
C PRO A 48 -12.29 -7.19 -3.93
N TYR A 49 -11.33 -6.33 -4.22
CA TYR A 49 -9.96 -6.52 -3.70
C TYR A 49 -9.25 -5.17 -3.57
N VAL A 50 -8.10 -5.20 -2.93
CA VAL A 50 -7.28 -4.03 -2.67
C VAL A 50 -5.87 -4.27 -3.18
N ILE A 51 -5.26 -3.24 -3.73
CA ILE A 51 -3.85 -3.28 -4.11
C ILE A 51 -3.11 -2.25 -3.28
N VAL A 52 -2.01 -2.67 -2.67
CA VAL A 52 -1.11 -1.80 -1.91
C VAL A 52 0.09 -1.49 -2.78
N LYS A 53 0.34 -0.21 -3.00
CA LYS A 53 1.39 0.24 -3.90
C LYS A 53 2.28 1.27 -3.21
N ASN A 54 3.59 1.20 -3.42
CA ASN A 54 4.52 2.22 -2.97
C ASN A 54 4.55 3.36 -4.00
N ASP A 55 4.37 4.57 -3.54
CA ASP A 55 4.36 5.77 -4.39
C ASP A 55 5.63 6.60 -4.25
N GLY A 56 6.64 6.06 -3.60
CA GLY A 56 7.91 6.74 -3.46
C GLY A 56 8.14 7.34 -2.09
N SER A 57 9.31 7.93 -1.92
CA SER A 57 9.73 8.54 -0.68
C SER A 57 10.12 9.98 -0.92
N TYR A 58 9.85 10.83 0.05
CA TYR A 58 10.20 12.23 0.02
C TYR A 58 11.01 12.59 1.25
N GLU A 59 12.13 13.25 1.04
CA GLU A 59 13.01 13.67 2.12
C GLU A 59 12.65 15.08 2.58
N HIS A 60 12.60 15.29 3.89
CA HIS A 60 12.43 16.63 4.45
C HIS A 60 13.80 17.30 4.59
N VAL A 61 13.99 18.41 3.89
CA VAL A 61 15.27 19.11 3.84
C VAL A 61 15.73 19.57 5.22
N HIS A 62 14.80 19.99 6.04
CA HIS A 62 15.12 20.58 7.34
C HIS A 62 14.95 19.62 8.51
N MET A 63 14.64 18.36 8.23
CA MET A 63 14.36 17.37 9.26
C MET A 63 15.02 16.06 8.84
N SER A 64 15.58 15.35 9.81
CA SER A 64 16.20 14.05 9.55
C SER A 64 15.12 12.98 9.41
N THR A 65 14.16 13.19 8.52
CA THR A 65 13.05 12.26 8.31
C THR A 65 12.77 12.08 6.83
N ASP A 66 12.43 10.86 6.48
CA ASP A 66 11.85 10.54 5.18
C ASP A 66 10.34 10.37 5.35
N ARG A 67 9.63 10.65 4.28
CA ARG A 67 8.21 10.41 4.21
C ARG A 67 7.97 9.43 3.08
N ASP A 68 7.56 8.22 3.43
CA ASP A 68 7.20 7.20 2.45
C ASP A 68 5.71 7.33 2.14
N MET A 69 5.38 7.24 0.87
CA MET A 69 4.01 7.36 0.40
C MET A 69 3.51 6.02 -0.11
N TYR A 70 2.27 5.70 0.22
CA TYR A 70 1.64 4.46 -0.21
C TYR A 70 0.23 4.75 -0.72
N SER A 71 -0.16 4.06 -1.78
CA SER A 71 -1.53 4.07 -2.26
C SER A 71 -2.19 2.75 -1.90
N VAL A 72 -3.37 2.85 -1.32
CA VAL A 72 -4.22 1.70 -1.07
C VAL A 72 -5.41 1.82 -2.00
N MET A 73 -5.42 1.03 -3.06
CA MET A 73 -6.40 1.12 -4.12
C MET A 73 -7.46 0.06 -3.94
N CYS A 74 -8.71 0.49 -3.80
CA CYS A 74 -9.83 -0.41 -3.57
C CYS A 74 -10.59 -0.61 -4.88
N PHE A 75 -10.72 -1.86 -5.31
CA PHE A 75 -11.37 -2.21 -6.59
C PHE A 75 -12.62 -3.03 -6.34
N VAL A 76 -13.66 -2.74 -7.12
CA VAL A 76 -14.88 -3.56 -7.14
C VAL A 76 -15.30 -3.81 -8.57
N PRO A 77 -15.98 -4.94 -8.85
CA PRO A 77 -16.46 -5.24 -10.21
C PRO A 77 -17.43 -4.19 -10.72
N THR A 78 -17.56 -4.10 -12.03
CA THR A 78 -18.44 -3.13 -12.70
C THR A 78 -19.85 -3.11 -12.13
N ASN A 79 -20.41 -4.28 -11.85
CA ASN A 79 -21.80 -4.38 -11.38
C ASN A 79 -21.95 -4.14 -9.88
N ASN A 80 -20.86 -3.94 -9.17
CA ASN A 80 -20.87 -3.85 -7.71
C ASN A 80 -20.37 -2.51 -7.21
N TYR A 81 -20.67 -1.46 -7.94
CA TYR A 81 -20.22 -0.11 -7.56
C TYR A 81 -20.64 0.26 -6.13
N SER A 82 -21.80 -0.20 -5.70
CA SER A 82 -22.30 0.10 -4.35
C SER A 82 -21.43 -0.47 -3.24
N LEU A 83 -20.56 -1.43 -3.55
CA LEU A 83 -19.63 -2.00 -2.56
C LEU A 83 -18.35 -1.18 -2.40
N LEU A 84 -18.12 -0.20 -3.27
CA LEU A 84 -16.86 0.52 -3.28
C LEU A 84 -16.67 1.37 -2.03
N GLU A 85 -17.64 2.21 -1.68
CA GLU A 85 -17.53 3.04 -0.48
C GLU A 85 -17.43 2.21 0.80
N PRO A 86 -18.26 1.17 0.99
CA PRO A 86 -18.09 0.30 2.15
C PRO A 86 -16.69 -0.32 2.25
N LEU A 87 -16.14 -0.75 1.13
CA LEU A 87 -14.77 -1.30 1.10
C LEU A 87 -13.74 -0.26 1.52
N VAL A 88 -13.84 0.95 0.98
CA VAL A 88 -12.93 2.04 1.33
C VAL A 88 -13.02 2.37 2.81
N GLN A 89 -14.24 2.45 3.36
CA GLN A 89 -14.42 2.73 4.78
C GLN A 89 -13.83 1.63 5.65
N LYS A 90 -14.03 0.38 5.26
CA LYS A 90 -13.47 -0.75 5.99
C LYS A 90 -11.94 -0.69 6.02
N VAL A 91 -11.33 -0.39 4.89
CA VAL A 91 -9.88 -0.24 4.79
C VAL A 91 -9.39 0.88 5.70
N LYS A 92 -10.04 2.03 5.67
CA LYS A 92 -9.67 3.17 6.52
C LYS A 92 -9.74 2.83 8.00
N ILE A 93 -10.80 2.16 8.40
CA ILE A 93 -10.99 1.76 9.80
C ILE A 93 -9.90 0.79 10.23
N ILE A 94 -9.62 -0.22 9.42
CA ILE A 94 -8.60 -1.22 9.73
C ILE A 94 -7.23 -0.57 9.90
N LEU A 95 -6.84 0.27 8.95
CA LEU A 95 -5.51 0.87 8.97
C LEU A 95 -5.37 1.85 10.13
N ARG A 96 -6.43 2.59 10.44
CA ARG A 96 -6.40 3.46 11.60
C ARG A 96 -6.29 2.69 12.90
N LYS A 97 -7.03 1.59 13.01
CA LYS A 97 -7.04 0.79 14.23
C LYS A 97 -5.70 0.09 14.46
N GLU A 98 -5.09 -0.44 13.40
CA GLU A 98 -3.91 -1.30 13.55
C GLU A 98 -2.59 -0.57 13.36
N LEU A 99 -2.54 0.46 12.55
CA LEU A 99 -1.26 1.06 12.16
C LEU A 99 -1.10 2.53 12.51
N TYR A 100 -2.15 3.23 12.89
CA TYR A 100 -2.02 4.62 13.33
C TYR A 100 -1.30 4.64 14.69
N PRO A 101 -0.34 5.53 14.91
CA PRO A 101 0.06 6.68 14.10
C PRO A 101 1.22 6.44 13.13
N MET A 102 1.72 5.22 13.01
CA MET A 102 2.84 4.93 12.11
C MET A 102 2.49 5.18 10.65
N ILE A 103 1.29 4.79 10.28
CA ILE A 103 0.73 5.04 8.96
C ILE A 103 -0.43 6.01 9.14
N ARG A 104 -0.44 7.09 8.38
CA ARG A 104 -1.48 8.11 8.44
C ARG A 104 -2.06 8.36 7.06
N LYS A 105 -3.36 8.57 7.02
CA LYS A 105 -4.02 8.98 5.79
C LYS A 105 -3.47 10.35 5.38
N TYR A 106 -3.16 10.51 4.10
CA TYR A 106 -2.57 11.73 3.56
C TYR A 106 -3.51 12.37 2.55
N GLY A 107 -3.69 13.68 2.67
CA GLY A 107 -4.45 14.44 1.69
C GLY A 107 -5.93 14.06 1.61
N GLN A 108 -6.52 14.39 0.47
CA GLN A 108 -7.91 14.10 0.21
C GLN A 108 -8.06 12.72 -0.41
N GLN A 109 -9.21 12.12 -0.18
CA GLN A 109 -9.59 10.93 -0.92
C GLN A 109 -9.95 11.36 -2.34
N MET A 110 -9.38 10.65 -3.30
CA MET A 110 -9.66 10.92 -4.70
C MET A 110 -11.05 10.40 -5.07
N PRO A 111 -11.67 10.96 -6.12
CA PRO A 111 -12.95 10.43 -6.57
C PRO A 111 -12.80 9.02 -7.13
N SER A 112 -13.92 8.34 -7.33
CA SER A 112 -13.89 7.03 -7.96
C SER A 112 -13.61 7.16 -9.44
N TYR A 113 -12.91 6.16 -9.97
CA TYR A 113 -12.60 6.04 -11.39
C TYR A 113 -13.03 4.67 -11.87
N TYR A 114 -13.24 4.56 -13.17
CA TYR A 114 -13.51 3.30 -13.82
C TYR A 114 -12.35 2.91 -14.71
N ASP A 115 -11.83 1.70 -14.53
CA ASP A 115 -10.77 1.16 -15.36
C ASP A 115 -11.37 0.13 -16.31
N ASP A 116 -11.48 0.49 -17.59
CA ASP A 116 -12.10 -0.34 -18.59
C ASP A 116 -11.27 -1.59 -18.94
N THR A 117 -9.96 -1.52 -18.70
CA THR A 117 -9.07 -2.65 -19.03
C THR A 117 -9.28 -3.84 -18.12
N ILE A 118 -9.67 -3.60 -16.89
CA ILE A 118 -9.94 -4.65 -15.90
C ILE A 118 -11.39 -4.65 -15.44
N LYS A 119 -12.21 -3.80 -16.03
CA LYS A 119 -13.65 -3.69 -15.73
C LYS A 119 -13.92 -3.51 -14.24
N ALA A 120 -13.31 -2.47 -13.67
CA ALA A 120 -13.41 -2.21 -12.25
C ALA A 120 -13.63 -0.73 -11.96
N HIS A 121 -14.42 -0.45 -10.93
CA HIS A 121 -14.44 0.85 -10.30
C HIS A 121 -13.41 0.85 -9.18
N TYR A 122 -12.69 1.96 -8.99
CA TYR A 122 -11.72 2.01 -7.91
C TYR A 122 -11.61 3.39 -7.29
N ILE A 123 -11.19 3.40 -6.03
CA ILE A 123 -10.80 4.59 -5.29
C ILE A 123 -9.43 4.33 -4.70
N SER A 124 -8.55 5.30 -4.80
CA SER A 124 -7.23 5.25 -4.19
C SER A 124 -7.21 6.11 -2.93
N VAL A 125 -6.73 5.55 -1.84
CA VAL A 125 -6.53 6.28 -0.59
C VAL A 125 -5.04 6.36 -0.33
N GLU A 126 -4.53 7.57 -0.12
CA GLU A 126 -3.11 7.79 0.09
C GLU A 126 -2.77 7.74 1.56
N TYR A 127 -1.65 7.10 1.86
CA TYR A 127 -1.11 6.99 3.20
C TYR A 127 0.35 7.40 3.23
N GLU A 128 0.80 7.87 4.36
CA GLU A 128 2.18 8.24 4.55
C GLU A 128 2.74 7.66 5.83
N ASN A 129 4.05 7.45 5.81
CA ASN A 129 4.81 7.01 6.96
C ASN A 129 6.03 7.89 7.09
N TYR A 130 6.19 8.54 8.24
CA TYR A 130 7.40 9.27 8.55
C TYR A 130 8.38 8.33 9.24
N LYS A 131 9.60 8.30 8.76
CA LYS A 131 10.65 7.56 9.45
C LYS A 131 11.89 8.41 9.53
N LYS A 132 12.60 8.28 10.63
CA LYS A 132 13.80 9.04 10.89
C LYS A 132 14.94 8.51 10.04
N ILE A 133 15.71 9.43 9.45
CA ILE A 133 16.92 9.04 8.71
C ILE A 133 18.01 8.70 9.72
N MET A 134 18.61 7.52 9.53
CA MET A 134 19.71 7.08 10.40
C MET A 134 21.03 7.38 9.71
N TRP A 135 21.87 8.16 10.37
CA TRP A 135 23.13 8.63 9.81
C TRP A 135 24.32 7.84 10.30
N GLY A 136 25.28 7.65 9.41
CA GLY A 136 26.59 7.10 9.76
C GLY A 136 26.50 5.81 10.53
N GLY A 137 25.57 4.97 10.15
CA GLY A 137 25.32 3.81 10.92
C GLY A 137 24.49 4.10 12.16
N VAL A 138 24.05 5.27 12.20
CA VAL A 138 23.16 5.73 13.25
C VAL A 138 21.76 5.32 12.89
#